data_b9dfb4305716ff501744fbc0a7ebe65b
#
_entry.id   b9dfb4305716ff501744fbc0a7ebe65b
#
_cell.length_a   1.000
_cell.length_b   1.000
_cell.length_c   1.000
_cell.angle_alpha   90.00
_cell.angle_beta   90.00
_cell.angle_gamma   90.00
#
_symmetry.space_group_name_H-M   'P 1'
#
loop_
_entity.id
_entity.type
_entity.pdbx_description
1 polymer ?
#
loop_
_entity_poly.entity_id
_entity_poly.type
_entity_poly.pdbx_seq_one_letter_code
_entity_poly.pdbx_strand_id
1 'polypeptide(L)'
;GSSSLSTIGYGAFAFTTALETVNVIPASAATIGDIPFAQSGVKYIYCADKDTKDRIQGKMNGQLVDVLLPNETPAIEFTTDSGYTYRIDDGKALLVSAPKNEETPTVPSKVTHQETTYPVTGIWKGAFAISLDWTEASSSPDKRNEKITSVVLPDSVTQIGERAFYFCKKLTTITVESTEVSIDYLAFATQNLSTSGTTVDFSAVTTLQSNGTDKWVGVKTVILNNEAQLDTIKSNVNTGTVAVIGNNKWVMGSDGEWAEQPKTGLPAKVDGITWTFDAVGGKATLTAYSPKEATSVTVPSTLTAEDGVTYTVTELGAGLFGWTGTWNEYNHYNTS
;
A
#
# COMPACT_ATOMS: atom_id res chain seq x y z
N GLY A 1 -12.33 7.74 43.82
CA GLY A 1 -13.23 7.53 42.69
C GLY A 1 -14.52 6.90 43.15
N SER A 2 -15.65 7.24 42.56
CA SER A 2 -16.94 6.67 42.92
C SER A 2 -16.97 5.17 42.55
N SER A 3 -17.07 4.34 43.57
CA SER A 3 -17.25 2.87 43.40
C SER A 3 -18.61 2.48 42.81
N SER A 4 -19.46 3.44 42.49
CA SER A 4 -20.83 3.23 41.99
C SER A 4 -21.01 3.59 40.52
N LEU A 5 -19.98 4.10 39.82
CA LEU A 5 -20.05 4.37 38.39
C LEU A 5 -20.14 3.05 37.61
N SER A 6 -21.28 2.75 36.98
CA SER A 6 -21.51 1.52 36.24
C SER A 6 -21.47 1.71 34.71
N THR A 7 -21.67 2.93 34.23
CA THR A 7 -21.80 3.21 32.80
C THR A 7 -21.17 4.54 32.43
N ILE A 8 -20.38 4.55 31.35
CA ILE A 8 -19.95 5.75 30.64
C ILE A 8 -20.74 5.77 29.33
N GLY A 9 -21.61 6.78 29.17
CA GLY A 9 -22.51 6.88 28.03
C GLY A 9 -21.81 7.19 26.71
N TYR A 10 -22.56 7.13 25.60
CA TYR A 10 -22.15 7.61 24.29
C TYR A 10 -21.68 9.06 24.36
N GLY A 11 -20.48 9.35 23.82
CA GLY A 11 -19.94 10.71 23.77
C GLY A 11 -19.76 11.40 25.11
N ALA A 12 -19.65 10.66 26.23
CA ALA A 12 -19.70 11.22 27.58
C ALA A 12 -18.69 12.36 27.85
N PHE A 13 -17.54 12.32 27.19
CA PHE A 13 -16.49 13.33 27.24
C PHE A 13 -16.24 13.99 25.87
N ALA A 14 -17.17 13.80 24.91
CA ALA A 14 -17.02 14.38 23.58
C ALA A 14 -17.00 15.92 23.65
N PHE A 15 -16.19 16.53 22.76
CA PHE A 15 -16.02 17.98 22.63
C PHE A 15 -15.51 18.71 23.90
N THR A 16 -14.97 18.00 24.87
CA THR A 16 -14.34 18.60 26.07
C THR A 16 -12.90 19.03 25.76
N THR A 17 -12.71 20.06 24.94
CA THR A 17 -11.41 20.45 24.38
C THR A 17 -10.35 20.88 25.41
N ALA A 18 -10.78 21.35 26.58
CA ALA A 18 -9.88 21.75 27.67
C ALA A 18 -9.56 20.62 28.67
N LEU A 19 -10.24 19.46 28.56
CA LEU A 19 -10.01 18.32 29.43
C LEU A 19 -8.81 17.51 28.93
N GLU A 20 -7.70 17.50 29.67
CA GLU A 20 -6.49 16.76 29.28
C GLU A 20 -6.37 15.40 29.98
N THR A 21 -6.90 15.26 31.19
CA THR A 21 -6.72 14.04 31.98
C THR A 21 -8.02 13.56 32.57
N VAL A 22 -8.33 12.29 32.43
CA VAL A 22 -9.40 11.60 33.15
C VAL A 22 -8.76 10.71 34.21
N ASN A 23 -8.90 11.10 35.48
CA ASN A 23 -8.34 10.35 36.60
C ASN A 23 -9.30 9.24 37.03
N VAL A 24 -8.78 8.03 37.03
CA VAL A 24 -9.35 6.79 37.54
C VAL A 24 -10.81 6.50 37.12
N ILE A 25 -10.94 5.84 35.99
CA ILE A 25 -12.18 5.13 35.65
C ILE A 25 -12.24 3.87 36.52
N PRO A 26 -13.26 3.73 37.39
CA PRO A 26 -13.32 2.62 38.32
C PRO A 26 -13.66 1.29 37.63
N ALA A 27 -13.24 0.16 38.23
CA ALA A 27 -13.56 -1.19 37.78
C ALA A 27 -15.08 -1.46 37.63
N SER A 28 -15.91 -0.74 38.39
CA SER A 28 -17.37 -0.81 38.30
C SER A 28 -17.96 -0.25 37.01
N ALA A 29 -17.18 0.50 36.19
CA ALA A 29 -17.62 1.04 34.91
C ALA A 29 -17.69 -0.09 33.85
N ALA A 30 -18.67 -0.96 33.97
CA ALA A 30 -18.81 -2.18 33.15
C ALA A 30 -19.26 -1.88 31.72
N THR A 31 -19.99 -0.79 31.48
CA THR A 31 -20.50 -0.39 30.16
C THR A 31 -19.84 0.87 29.69
N ILE A 32 -19.18 0.81 28.51
CA ILE A 32 -18.57 1.97 27.86
C ILE A 32 -19.30 2.18 26.53
N GLY A 33 -19.93 3.31 26.37
CA GLY A 33 -20.60 3.74 25.13
C GLY A 33 -19.59 4.00 24.00
N ASP A 34 -20.07 4.15 22.77
CA ASP A 34 -19.22 4.46 21.63
C ASP A 34 -18.73 5.90 21.67
N ILE A 35 -17.55 6.12 21.07
CA ILE A 35 -16.88 7.43 20.94
C ILE A 35 -16.88 8.30 22.21
N PRO A 36 -16.58 7.74 23.40
CA PRO A 36 -16.75 8.45 24.67
C PRO A 36 -15.91 9.73 24.74
N PHE A 37 -14.78 9.81 24.02
CA PHE A 37 -13.82 10.91 24.03
C PHE A 37 -13.68 11.61 22.65
N ALA A 38 -14.68 11.51 21.77
CA ALA A 38 -14.59 12.08 20.43
C ALA A 38 -14.36 13.60 20.47
N GLN A 39 -13.38 14.08 19.71
CA GLN A 39 -13.03 15.51 19.62
C GLN A 39 -12.78 16.17 20.99
N SER A 40 -12.36 15.40 21.99
CA SER A 40 -11.93 15.93 23.29
C SER A 40 -10.45 16.30 23.27
N GLY A 41 -10.01 17.10 24.23
CA GLY A 41 -8.59 17.40 24.48
C GLY A 41 -7.89 16.35 25.35
N VAL A 42 -8.55 15.21 25.63
CA VAL A 42 -8.03 14.19 26.55
C VAL A 42 -6.79 13.53 25.95
N LYS A 43 -5.71 13.55 26.73
CA LYS A 43 -4.41 12.93 26.43
C LYS A 43 -4.18 11.66 27.25
N TYR A 44 -4.68 11.65 28.50
CA TYR A 44 -4.43 10.59 29.48
C TYR A 44 -5.72 10.12 30.12
N ILE A 45 -5.93 8.81 30.17
CA ILE A 45 -7.05 8.18 30.89
C ILE A 45 -6.47 7.12 31.82
N TYR A 46 -6.63 7.30 33.12
CA TYR A 46 -6.23 6.29 34.09
C TYR A 46 -7.40 5.38 34.44
N CYS A 47 -7.15 4.07 34.41
CA CYS A 47 -8.13 3.02 34.70
C CYS A 47 -7.73 2.28 35.97
N ALA A 48 -8.71 1.85 36.76
CA ALA A 48 -8.45 1.14 38.01
C ALA A 48 -7.83 -0.24 37.83
N ASP A 49 -8.16 -0.89 36.71
CA ASP A 49 -7.69 -2.24 36.38
C ASP A 49 -7.56 -2.47 34.85
N LYS A 50 -6.94 -3.59 34.51
CA LYS A 50 -6.67 -3.96 33.12
C LYS A 50 -7.96 -4.15 32.30
N ASP A 51 -8.99 -4.75 32.86
CA ASP A 51 -10.24 -4.99 32.13
C ASP A 51 -10.94 -3.68 31.77
N THR A 52 -10.88 -2.68 32.64
CA THR A 52 -11.39 -1.34 32.36
C THR A 52 -10.53 -0.64 31.32
N LYS A 53 -9.19 -0.75 31.41
CA LYS A 53 -8.26 -0.26 30.39
C LYS A 53 -8.59 -0.83 29.03
N ASP A 54 -8.72 -2.14 28.91
CA ASP A 54 -8.99 -2.83 27.62
C ASP A 54 -10.35 -2.41 27.03
N ARG A 55 -11.39 -2.24 27.85
CA ARG A 55 -12.70 -1.72 27.40
C ARG A 55 -12.63 -0.29 26.88
N ILE A 56 -11.93 0.60 27.58
CA ILE A 56 -11.73 1.99 27.14
C ILE A 56 -10.88 2.02 25.87
N GLN A 57 -9.78 1.28 25.84
CA GLN A 57 -8.89 1.19 24.66
C GLN A 57 -9.66 0.78 23.40
N GLY A 58 -10.55 -0.19 23.52
CA GLY A 58 -11.40 -0.67 22.41
C GLY A 58 -12.41 0.39 21.90
N LYS A 59 -12.61 1.49 22.60
CA LYS A 59 -13.51 2.60 22.23
C LYS A 59 -12.79 3.86 21.74
N MET A 60 -11.45 3.85 21.68
CA MET A 60 -10.67 5.03 21.32
C MET A 60 -10.67 5.37 19.83
N ASN A 61 -11.11 4.45 18.96
CA ASN A 61 -11.28 4.69 17.51
C ASN A 61 -10.06 5.38 16.85
N GLY A 62 -8.84 4.95 17.19
CA GLY A 62 -7.61 5.50 16.64
C GLY A 62 -7.26 6.91 17.13
N GLN A 63 -7.75 7.34 18.27
CA GLN A 63 -7.29 8.55 18.94
C GLN A 63 -5.95 8.28 19.65
N LEU A 64 -5.04 9.25 19.63
CA LEU A 64 -3.77 9.22 20.36
C LEU A 64 -4.03 9.63 21.83
N VAL A 65 -4.59 8.70 22.59
CA VAL A 65 -4.85 8.88 24.03
C VAL A 65 -4.19 7.74 24.78
N ASP A 66 -3.44 8.06 25.82
CA ASP A 66 -2.87 7.07 26.71
C ASP A 66 -3.93 6.54 27.67
N VAL A 67 -4.31 5.29 27.51
CA VAL A 67 -5.16 4.59 28.46
C VAL A 67 -4.23 3.78 29.37
N LEU A 68 -4.14 4.16 30.65
CA LEU A 68 -3.10 3.76 31.57
C LEU A 68 -3.66 3.10 32.84
N LEU A 69 -2.88 2.19 33.39
CA LEU A 69 -3.02 1.79 34.80
C LEU A 69 -2.26 2.81 35.68
N PRO A 70 -2.53 2.86 37.01
CA PRO A 70 -1.92 3.84 37.89
C PRO A 70 -0.38 3.84 37.96
N ASN A 71 0.26 2.72 37.59
CA ASN A 71 1.73 2.56 37.62
C ASN A 71 2.36 2.66 36.21
N GLU A 72 1.56 2.84 35.17
CA GLU A 72 2.07 2.97 33.79
C GLU A 72 2.44 4.43 33.52
N THR A 73 3.49 4.63 32.76
CA THR A 73 3.94 5.95 32.30
C THR A 73 3.31 6.28 30.94
N PRO A 74 2.86 7.53 30.74
CA PRO A 74 2.43 7.99 29.44
C PRO A 74 3.52 7.85 28.37
N ALA A 75 3.11 7.64 27.13
CA ALA A 75 4.01 7.71 26.00
C ALA A 75 4.61 9.12 25.85
N ILE A 76 5.84 9.19 25.36
CA ILE A 76 6.54 10.45 25.15
C ILE A 76 6.26 10.93 23.72
N GLU A 77 5.70 12.13 23.58
CA GLU A 77 5.57 12.78 22.28
C GLU A 77 6.54 13.95 22.18
N PHE A 78 7.28 14.05 21.06
CA PHE A 78 8.24 15.12 20.83
C PHE A 78 8.34 15.43 19.33
N THR A 79 8.74 16.67 19.02
CA THR A 79 8.99 17.11 17.64
C THR A 79 10.48 17.39 17.48
N THR A 80 11.06 16.87 16.41
CA THR A 80 12.45 17.14 16.02
C THR A 80 12.61 18.55 15.44
N ASP A 81 13.83 19.06 15.37
CA ASP A 81 14.13 20.35 14.74
C ASP A 81 13.74 20.38 13.25
N SER A 82 13.74 19.23 12.58
CA SER A 82 13.26 19.06 11.20
C SER A 82 11.74 18.97 11.07
N GLY A 83 10.99 19.06 12.17
CA GLY A 83 9.53 19.13 12.17
C GLY A 83 8.80 17.77 12.11
N TYR A 84 9.51 16.66 12.31
CA TYR A 84 8.88 15.34 12.47
C TYR A 84 8.42 15.17 13.93
N THR A 85 7.18 14.79 14.12
CA THR A 85 6.64 14.46 15.45
C THR A 85 6.58 12.96 15.63
N TYR A 86 7.18 12.49 16.70
CA TYR A 86 7.22 11.08 17.09
C TYR A 86 6.56 10.88 18.45
N ARG A 87 5.99 9.69 18.60
CA ARG A 87 5.51 9.17 19.87
C ARG A 87 6.29 7.92 20.23
N ILE A 88 6.89 7.91 21.43
CA ILE A 88 7.62 6.76 21.96
C ILE A 88 6.73 6.02 22.93
N ASP A 89 6.54 4.74 22.67
CA ASP A 89 5.82 3.81 23.52
C ASP A 89 6.53 2.46 23.50
N ASP A 90 6.68 1.83 24.66
CA ASP A 90 7.34 0.52 24.82
C ASP A 90 8.67 0.38 24.04
N GLY A 91 9.52 1.42 24.13
CA GLY A 91 10.85 1.42 23.49
C GLY A 91 10.85 1.53 21.96
N LYS A 92 9.71 1.85 21.34
CA LYS A 92 9.55 2.04 19.88
C LYS A 92 9.04 3.44 19.58
N ALA A 93 9.41 3.98 18.44
CA ALA A 93 8.90 5.25 17.95
C ALA A 93 7.89 5.04 16.83
N LEU A 94 6.80 5.79 16.90
CA LEU A 94 5.75 5.90 15.90
C LEU A 94 5.81 7.29 15.28
N LEU A 95 5.92 7.41 13.96
CA LEU A 95 5.84 8.70 13.29
C LEU A 95 4.40 9.21 13.30
N VAL A 96 4.13 10.25 14.09
CA VAL A 96 2.80 10.85 14.24
C VAL A 96 2.52 11.88 13.16
N SER A 97 3.52 12.72 12.84
CA SER A 97 3.39 13.75 11.81
C SER A 97 4.71 14.00 11.10
N ALA A 98 4.68 14.02 9.79
CA ALA A 98 5.78 14.46 8.94
C ALA A 98 5.62 15.96 8.56
N PRO A 99 6.72 16.68 8.26
CA PRO A 99 6.67 18.04 7.71
C PRO A 99 5.80 18.10 6.44
N LYS A 100 4.92 19.10 6.36
CA LYS A 100 3.94 19.20 5.25
C LYS A 100 4.45 20.03 4.06
N ASN A 101 5.61 20.64 4.18
CA ASN A 101 6.24 21.51 3.18
C ASN A 101 7.44 20.88 2.44
N GLU A 102 7.82 19.67 2.78
CA GLU A 102 8.88 18.92 2.12
C GLU A 102 8.34 18.15 0.91
N GLU A 103 9.12 18.11 -0.18
CA GLU A 103 8.78 17.35 -1.37
C GLU A 103 9.13 15.86 -1.23
N THR A 104 10.23 15.57 -0.54
CA THR A 104 10.77 14.22 -0.36
C THR A 104 11.16 13.99 1.10
N PRO A 105 10.18 13.95 2.03
CA PRO A 105 10.48 13.72 3.43
C PRO A 105 11.17 12.38 3.65
N THR A 106 12.21 12.38 4.48
CA THR A 106 12.97 11.17 4.82
C THR A 106 12.54 10.65 6.18
N VAL A 107 11.96 9.45 6.20
CA VAL A 107 11.64 8.75 7.45
C VAL A 107 12.86 7.95 7.88
N PRO A 108 13.51 8.29 9.00
CA PRO A 108 14.66 7.52 9.47
C PRO A 108 14.21 6.19 10.10
N SER A 109 15.09 5.18 10.05
CA SER A 109 14.83 3.89 10.73
C SER A 109 14.91 3.99 12.26
N LYS A 110 15.51 5.05 12.78
CA LYS A 110 15.68 5.31 14.22
C LYS A 110 15.60 6.81 14.50
N VAL A 111 15.12 7.16 15.69
CA VAL A 111 15.10 8.53 16.19
C VAL A 111 15.67 8.58 17.60
N THR A 112 16.39 9.66 17.92
CA THR A 112 16.98 9.86 19.26
C THR A 112 16.22 10.93 20.02
N HIS A 113 15.85 10.62 21.26
CA HIS A 113 15.25 11.56 22.20
C HIS A 113 15.96 11.42 23.55
N GLN A 114 16.45 12.53 24.14
CA GLN A 114 17.16 12.53 25.45
C GLN A 114 18.25 11.43 25.54
N GLU A 115 19.17 11.40 24.54
CA GLU A 115 20.30 10.47 24.46
C GLU A 115 19.91 8.99 24.22
N THR A 116 18.62 8.65 24.19
CA THR A 116 18.14 7.30 23.92
C THR A 116 17.65 7.20 22.47
N THR A 117 18.05 6.13 21.78
CA THR A 117 17.69 5.87 20.38
C THR A 117 16.60 4.81 20.30
N TYR A 118 15.55 5.09 19.55
CA TYR A 118 14.35 4.26 19.37
C TYR A 118 14.18 3.88 17.90
N PRO A 119 13.89 2.62 17.57
CA PRO A 119 13.51 2.24 16.22
C PRO A 119 12.16 2.88 15.83
N VAL A 120 12.08 3.42 14.61
CA VAL A 120 10.80 3.89 14.03
C VAL A 120 10.09 2.70 13.42
N THR A 121 9.04 2.22 14.06
CA THR A 121 8.38 0.96 13.67
C THR A 121 7.02 1.14 13.02
N GLY A 122 6.49 2.36 12.99
CA GLY A 122 5.18 2.59 12.40
C GLY A 122 4.96 4.04 11.94
N ILE A 123 4.02 4.16 11.03
CA ILE A 123 3.49 5.42 10.52
C ILE A 123 2.08 5.57 11.07
N TRP A 124 1.82 6.64 11.79
CA TRP A 124 0.51 6.88 12.40
C TRP A 124 -0.55 7.30 11.37
N LYS A 125 -1.80 7.23 11.80
CA LYS A 125 -2.96 7.74 11.09
C LYS A 125 -2.73 9.17 10.60
N GLY A 126 -2.83 9.40 9.29
CA GLY A 126 -2.70 10.72 8.69
C GLY A 126 -1.33 11.38 8.79
N ALA A 127 -0.26 10.64 9.09
CA ALA A 127 1.07 11.20 9.34
C ALA A 127 1.57 12.16 8.24
N PHE A 128 1.21 11.93 6.98
CA PHE A 128 1.54 12.77 5.84
C PHE A 128 0.35 13.62 5.34
N ALA A 129 -0.86 13.37 5.80
CA ALA A 129 -2.05 14.14 5.44
C ALA A 129 -2.10 15.50 6.16
N ILE A 130 -2.82 16.47 5.60
CA ILE A 130 -3.12 17.76 6.27
C ILE A 130 -4.47 17.68 6.97
N SER A 131 -5.51 17.19 6.30
CA SER A 131 -6.81 16.90 6.90
C SER A 131 -7.23 15.47 6.61
N LEU A 132 -7.91 14.86 7.57
CA LEU A 132 -8.53 13.55 7.44
C LEU A 132 -10.03 13.65 7.15
N ASP A 133 -10.59 14.84 7.15
CA ASP A 133 -11.96 15.10 6.75
C ASP A 133 -12.09 15.16 5.24
N TRP A 134 -12.96 14.32 4.67
CA TRP A 134 -13.18 14.25 3.22
C TRP A 134 -13.70 15.59 2.67
N THR A 135 -14.64 16.21 3.36
CA THR A 135 -15.27 17.45 2.89
C THR A 135 -14.26 18.59 2.82
N GLU A 136 -13.42 18.72 3.85
CA GLU A 136 -12.34 19.70 3.87
C GLU A 136 -11.30 19.40 2.79
N ALA A 137 -10.76 18.18 2.76
CA ALA A 137 -9.70 17.80 1.84
C ALA A 137 -10.16 17.78 0.38
N SER A 138 -11.44 17.49 0.09
CA SER A 138 -11.97 17.52 -1.28
C SER A 138 -12.27 18.92 -1.80
N SER A 139 -12.64 19.86 -0.93
CA SER A 139 -13.05 21.21 -1.29
C SER A 139 -11.94 22.27 -1.22
N SER A 140 -10.99 22.14 -0.28
CA SER A 140 -9.99 23.17 0.02
C SER A 140 -8.56 22.71 -0.26
N PRO A 141 -7.82 23.37 -1.19
CA PRO A 141 -6.43 23.02 -1.49
C PRO A 141 -5.48 23.10 -0.30
N ASP A 142 -5.69 24.04 0.64
CA ASP A 142 -4.91 24.20 1.86
C ASP A 142 -5.07 23.03 2.86
N LYS A 143 -6.08 22.18 2.64
CA LYS A 143 -6.34 20.96 3.43
C LYS A 143 -5.75 19.70 2.80
N ARG A 144 -4.98 19.82 1.71
CA ARG A 144 -4.32 18.72 0.98
C ARG A 144 -2.82 18.87 1.04
N ASN A 145 -2.12 17.75 1.11
CA ASN A 145 -0.67 17.80 0.90
C ASN A 145 -0.38 17.81 -0.61
N GLU A 146 -0.09 18.99 -1.13
CA GLU A 146 0.29 19.21 -2.53
C GLU A 146 1.80 19.47 -2.69
N LYS A 147 2.63 19.10 -1.72
CA LYS A 147 4.08 19.26 -1.75
C LYS A 147 4.81 17.94 -1.95
N ILE A 148 4.45 16.94 -1.16
CA ILE A 148 5.13 15.66 -1.16
C ILE A 148 5.01 14.95 -2.52
N THR A 149 6.14 14.51 -3.07
CA THR A 149 6.24 13.80 -4.36
C THR A 149 6.72 12.37 -4.21
N SER A 150 7.57 12.08 -3.22
CA SER A 150 8.03 10.72 -2.93
C SER A 150 8.32 10.52 -1.45
N VAL A 151 8.14 9.27 -0.97
CA VAL A 151 8.49 8.84 0.38
C VAL A 151 9.14 7.49 0.33
N VAL A 152 10.20 7.31 1.10
CA VAL A 152 10.79 6.00 1.42
C VAL A 152 10.49 5.69 2.88
N LEU A 153 9.87 4.54 3.12
CA LEU A 153 9.64 3.98 4.45
C LEU A 153 10.72 2.94 4.74
N PRO A 154 11.53 3.12 5.78
CA PRO A 154 12.67 2.25 6.06
C PRO A 154 12.26 0.83 6.47
N ASP A 155 13.22 -0.08 6.47
CA ASP A 155 13.07 -1.50 6.80
C ASP A 155 12.48 -1.77 8.20
N SER A 156 12.64 -0.81 9.12
CA SER A 156 12.09 -0.89 10.48
C SER A 156 10.57 -0.66 10.57
N VAL A 157 9.94 -0.08 9.52
CA VAL A 157 8.51 0.26 9.52
C VAL A 157 7.68 -0.96 9.15
N THR A 158 6.96 -1.52 10.12
CA THR A 158 6.10 -2.70 9.96
C THR A 158 4.59 -2.38 9.99
N GLN A 159 4.22 -1.13 10.27
CA GLN A 159 2.83 -0.69 10.29
C GLN A 159 2.64 0.65 9.59
N ILE A 160 1.65 0.71 8.68
CA ILE A 160 1.24 1.94 8.00
C ILE A 160 -0.22 2.21 8.35
N GLY A 161 -0.44 3.24 9.13
CA GLY A 161 -1.73 3.57 9.74
C GLY A 161 -2.77 4.12 8.76
N GLU A 162 -3.99 4.18 9.27
CA GLU A 162 -5.18 4.68 8.55
C GLU A 162 -4.91 6.03 7.90
N ARG A 163 -5.26 6.17 6.61
CA ARG A 163 -5.14 7.43 5.87
C ARG A 163 -3.75 8.09 5.96
N ALA A 164 -2.67 7.32 6.14
CA ALA A 164 -1.32 7.85 6.32
C ALA A 164 -0.94 8.85 5.21
N PHE A 165 -1.30 8.57 3.95
CA PHE A 165 -1.03 9.40 2.78
C PHE A 165 -2.30 10.00 2.15
N TYR A 166 -3.32 10.26 2.96
CA TYR A 166 -4.60 10.75 2.49
C TYR A 166 -4.48 12.14 1.85
N PHE A 167 -5.02 12.30 0.64
CA PHE A 167 -4.91 13.54 -0.15
C PHE A 167 -3.49 14.10 -0.34
N CYS A 168 -2.49 13.24 -0.41
CA CYS A 168 -1.15 13.59 -0.89
C CYS A 168 -1.15 13.61 -2.43
N LYS A 169 -1.76 14.64 -3.03
CA LYS A 169 -2.17 14.65 -4.45
C LYS A 169 -1.04 14.69 -5.47
N LYS A 170 0.18 15.05 -5.08
CA LYS A 170 1.36 15.04 -5.94
C LYS A 170 2.29 13.86 -5.68
N LEU A 171 1.93 12.99 -4.77
CA LEU A 171 2.73 11.84 -4.40
C LEU A 171 2.75 10.81 -5.55
N THR A 172 3.92 10.63 -6.16
CA THR A 172 4.14 9.74 -7.30
C THR A 172 4.71 8.39 -6.89
N THR A 173 5.49 8.35 -5.80
CA THR A 173 6.17 7.12 -5.38
C THR A 173 6.17 6.98 -3.86
N ILE A 174 5.82 5.78 -3.41
CA ILE A 174 6.01 5.32 -2.03
C ILE A 174 6.80 4.01 -2.11
N THR A 175 7.98 3.97 -1.49
CA THR A 175 8.79 2.75 -1.40
C THR A 175 8.74 2.22 0.03
N VAL A 176 8.47 0.93 0.18
CA VAL A 176 8.44 0.22 1.46
C VAL A 176 9.61 -0.76 1.49
N GLU A 177 10.64 -0.46 2.30
CA GLU A 177 11.87 -1.27 2.39
C GLU A 177 11.76 -2.43 3.39
N SER A 178 10.73 -2.44 4.22
CA SER A 178 10.47 -3.51 5.19
C SER A 178 10.13 -4.83 4.50
N THR A 179 10.54 -5.94 5.09
CA THR A 179 10.17 -7.29 4.62
C THR A 179 8.78 -7.72 5.09
N GLU A 180 8.25 -7.07 6.11
CA GLU A 180 6.91 -7.34 6.66
C GLU A 180 6.19 -6.01 6.90
N VAL A 181 4.97 -5.87 6.40
CA VAL A 181 4.16 -4.67 6.62
C VAL A 181 2.66 -4.98 6.71
N SER A 182 2.02 -4.33 7.68
CA SER A 182 0.56 -4.25 7.82
C SER A 182 0.08 -2.86 7.42
N ILE A 183 -0.96 -2.81 6.59
CA ILE A 183 -1.51 -1.59 6.00
C ILE A 183 -2.95 -1.43 6.48
N ASP A 184 -3.24 -0.28 7.09
CA ASP A 184 -4.57 0.03 7.59
C ASP A 184 -5.46 0.73 6.53
N TYR A 185 -6.70 0.99 6.91
CA TYR A 185 -7.77 1.58 6.13
C TYR A 185 -7.34 2.84 5.37
N LEU A 186 -7.55 2.88 4.05
CA LEU A 186 -7.26 4.03 3.17
C LEU A 186 -5.83 4.59 3.24
N ALA A 187 -4.84 3.81 3.74
CA ALA A 187 -3.48 4.30 3.98
C ALA A 187 -2.88 5.00 2.75
N PHE A 188 -3.13 4.49 1.55
CA PHE A 188 -2.63 5.01 0.28
C PHE A 188 -3.68 5.73 -0.57
N ALA A 189 -4.76 6.23 0.00
CA ALA A 189 -5.77 7.01 -0.72
C ALA A 189 -5.24 8.44 -1.03
N THR A 190 -4.22 8.52 -1.86
CA THR A 190 -3.48 9.75 -2.18
C THR A 190 -4.28 10.76 -2.99
N GLN A 191 -5.33 10.31 -3.69
CA GLN A 191 -6.13 11.11 -4.62
C GLN A 191 -5.28 11.77 -5.73
N ASN A 192 -4.14 11.16 -6.08
CA ASN A 192 -3.35 11.55 -7.25
C ASN A 192 -4.03 11.04 -8.52
N LEU A 193 -4.82 11.91 -9.16
CA LEU A 193 -5.60 11.58 -10.36
C LEU A 193 -4.86 11.88 -11.66
N SER A 194 -3.54 12.15 -11.61
CA SER A 194 -2.72 12.28 -12.81
C SER A 194 -2.68 10.96 -13.60
N THR A 195 -2.29 10.99 -14.87
CA THR A 195 -2.23 9.79 -15.73
C THR A 195 -1.36 8.69 -15.14
N SER A 196 -0.19 9.06 -14.58
CA SER A 196 0.73 8.12 -13.93
C SER A 196 0.28 7.72 -12.51
N GLY A 197 -0.49 8.58 -11.83
CA GLY A 197 -0.94 8.37 -10.46
C GLY A 197 0.20 8.15 -9.46
N THR A 198 -0.07 7.38 -8.41
CA THR A 198 0.92 6.97 -7.42
C THR A 198 1.35 5.53 -7.66
N THR A 199 2.65 5.27 -7.62
CA THR A 199 3.24 3.93 -7.53
C THR A 199 3.54 3.61 -6.08
N VAL A 200 3.11 2.42 -5.61
CA VAL A 200 3.51 1.88 -4.30
C VAL A 200 4.39 0.67 -4.54
N ASP A 201 5.63 0.75 -4.05
CA ASP A 201 6.63 -0.29 -4.23
C ASP A 201 6.75 -1.15 -2.96
N PHE A 202 6.32 -2.40 -3.06
CA PHE A 202 6.41 -3.46 -2.07
C PHE A 202 7.39 -4.56 -2.50
N SER A 203 8.31 -4.29 -3.43
CA SER A 203 9.23 -5.33 -3.95
C SER A 203 10.11 -5.97 -2.88
N ALA A 204 10.41 -5.26 -1.79
CA ALA A 204 11.12 -5.78 -0.63
C ALA A 204 10.23 -6.59 0.32
N VAL A 205 8.90 -6.40 0.27
CA VAL A 205 7.94 -6.95 1.23
C VAL A 205 7.64 -8.40 0.92
N THR A 206 8.02 -9.33 1.79
CA THR A 206 7.70 -10.76 1.69
C THR A 206 6.37 -11.10 2.37
N THR A 207 6.05 -10.41 3.47
CA THR A 207 4.80 -10.58 4.22
C THR A 207 3.98 -9.30 4.18
N LEU A 208 2.92 -9.30 3.37
CA LEU A 208 2.03 -8.15 3.17
C LEU A 208 0.66 -8.44 3.77
N GLN A 209 0.17 -7.55 4.63
CA GLN A 209 -1.18 -7.60 5.20
C GLN A 209 -1.93 -6.30 4.91
N SER A 210 -3.20 -6.39 4.55
CA SER A 210 -4.08 -5.24 4.38
C SER A 210 -5.33 -5.41 5.24
N ASN A 211 -5.54 -4.47 6.17
CA ASN A 211 -6.61 -4.51 7.17
C ASN A 211 -7.87 -3.74 6.72
N GLY A 212 -8.00 -3.41 5.46
CA GLY A 212 -9.15 -2.68 4.93
C GLY A 212 -9.49 -3.11 3.52
N THR A 213 -10.74 -2.89 3.12
CA THR A 213 -11.24 -3.22 1.77
C THR A 213 -11.44 -2.00 0.89
N ASP A 214 -11.17 -0.80 1.43
CA ASP A 214 -11.41 0.45 0.72
C ASP A 214 -10.33 0.79 -0.29
N LYS A 215 -10.76 1.40 -1.38
CA LYS A 215 -9.89 1.67 -2.52
C LYS A 215 -8.84 2.73 -2.25
N TRP A 216 -7.60 2.44 -2.60
CA TRP A 216 -6.47 3.38 -2.61
C TRP A 216 -6.56 4.30 -3.83
N VAL A 217 -7.53 5.21 -3.80
CA VAL A 217 -7.78 6.12 -4.93
C VAL A 217 -6.55 6.98 -5.19
N GLY A 218 -6.08 6.94 -6.43
CA GLY A 218 -4.84 7.61 -6.85
C GLY A 218 -3.68 6.66 -7.08
N VAL A 219 -3.70 5.45 -6.52
CA VAL A 219 -2.70 4.41 -6.84
C VAL A 219 -3.01 3.81 -8.20
N LYS A 220 -2.03 3.85 -9.11
CA LYS A 220 -2.11 3.33 -10.48
C LYS A 220 -1.18 2.15 -10.72
N THR A 221 -0.12 2.06 -9.94
CA THR A 221 0.85 0.96 -10.04
C THR A 221 1.19 0.44 -8.66
N VAL A 222 1.29 -0.86 -8.53
CA VAL A 222 1.86 -1.54 -7.36
C VAL A 222 2.99 -2.46 -7.83
N ILE A 223 4.13 -2.40 -7.17
CA ILE A 223 5.24 -3.33 -7.42
C ILE A 223 5.23 -4.31 -6.27
N LEU A 224 5.09 -5.60 -6.57
CA LEU A 224 4.93 -6.66 -5.57
C LEU A 224 6.13 -7.61 -5.59
N ASN A 225 6.39 -8.25 -4.47
CA ASN A 225 7.45 -9.25 -4.34
C ASN A 225 7.06 -10.58 -5.00
N ASN A 226 5.79 -10.99 -4.88
CA ASN A 226 5.29 -12.28 -5.39
C ASN A 226 3.79 -12.23 -5.73
N GLU A 227 3.33 -13.24 -6.47
CA GLU A 227 1.94 -13.32 -6.97
C GLU A 227 0.89 -13.52 -5.86
N ALA A 228 1.24 -14.13 -4.71
CA ALA A 228 0.29 -14.31 -3.62
C ALA A 228 -0.19 -12.96 -3.04
N GLN A 229 0.59 -11.89 -3.21
CA GLN A 229 0.22 -10.55 -2.76
C GLN A 229 -0.87 -9.90 -3.63
N LEU A 230 -1.11 -10.38 -4.84
CA LEU A 230 -2.22 -9.92 -5.69
C LEU A 230 -3.56 -10.07 -4.97
N ASP A 231 -3.80 -11.23 -4.34
CA ASP A 231 -5.03 -11.47 -3.59
C ASP A 231 -5.11 -10.59 -2.32
N THR A 232 -3.98 -10.32 -1.68
CA THR A 232 -3.94 -9.47 -0.48
C THR A 232 -4.45 -8.05 -0.75
N ILE A 233 -4.10 -7.46 -1.91
CA ILE A 233 -4.45 -6.07 -2.24
C ILE A 233 -5.63 -5.93 -3.21
N LYS A 234 -6.20 -7.02 -3.67
CA LYS A 234 -7.27 -7.08 -4.68
C LYS A 234 -8.45 -6.15 -4.36
N SER A 235 -8.88 -6.13 -3.11
CA SER A 235 -9.97 -5.25 -2.64
C SER A 235 -9.59 -3.77 -2.56
N ASN A 236 -8.30 -3.46 -2.46
CA ASN A 236 -7.79 -2.10 -2.24
C ASN A 236 -7.50 -1.31 -3.52
N VAL A 237 -7.35 -1.98 -4.66
CA VAL A 237 -6.97 -1.33 -5.92
C VAL A 237 -8.19 -1.10 -6.82
N ASN A 238 -8.07 -0.14 -7.74
CA ASN A 238 -9.11 0.19 -8.70
C ASN A 238 -8.93 -0.59 -10.00
N THR A 239 -10.01 -0.74 -10.78
CA THR A 239 -9.94 -1.19 -12.17
C THR A 239 -8.89 -0.39 -12.95
N GLY A 240 -8.06 -1.09 -13.73
CA GLY A 240 -6.95 -0.51 -14.48
C GLY A 240 -5.67 -0.28 -13.68
N THR A 241 -5.63 -0.59 -12.37
CA THR A 241 -4.37 -0.60 -11.62
C THR A 241 -3.46 -1.70 -12.17
N VAL A 242 -2.19 -1.37 -12.35
CA VAL A 242 -1.15 -2.29 -12.83
C VAL A 242 -0.37 -2.86 -11.65
N ALA A 243 -0.26 -4.18 -11.55
CA ALA A 243 0.69 -4.84 -10.66
C ALA A 243 1.90 -5.31 -11.46
N VAL A 244 3.09 -5.12 -10.90
CA VAL A 244 4.37 -5.55 -11.49
C VAL A 244 5.05 -6.51 -10.52
N ILE A 245 5.42 -7.70 -11.01
CA ILE A 245 6.13 -8.72 -10.23
C ILE A 245 7.28 -9.23 -11.10
N GLY A 246 8.50 -8.86 -10.75
CA GLY A 246 9.64 -9.10 -11.62
C GLY A 246 9.42 -8.47 -13.00
N ASN A 247 9.46 -9.30 -14.04
CA ASN A 247 9.25 -8.87 -15.44
C ASN A 247 7.80 -9.03 -15.93
N ASN A 248 6.90 -9.50 -15.07
CA ASN A 248 5.50 -9.74 -15.43
C ASN A 248 4.59 -8.58 -14.97
N LYS A 249 3.49 -8.39 -15.68
CA LYS A 249 2.48 -7.38 -15.39
C LYS A 249 1.09 -7.99 -15.34
N TRP A 250 0.29 -7.50 -14.40
CA TRP A 250 -1.14 -7.80 -14.28
C TRP A 250 -1.92 -6.49 -14.30
N VAL A 251 -3.12 -6.53 -14.81
CA VAL A 251 -4.04 -5.38 -14.77
C VAL A 251 -5.31 -5.79 -14.07
N MET A 252 -5.77 -4.97 -13.14
CA MET A 252 -7.05 -5.17 -12.45
C MET A 252 -8.20 -4.96 -13.42
N GLY A 253 -8.97 -6.00 -13.67
CA GLY A 253 -10.16 -5.97 -14.54
C GLY A 253 -11.36 -5.27 -13.89
N SER A 254 -12.39 -5.01 -14.68
CA SER A 254 -13.69 -4.49 -14.20
C SER A 254 -14.50 -5.54 -13.43
N ASP A 255 -14.15 -6.81 -13.59
CA ASP A 255 -14.70 -7.95 -12.84
C ASP A 255 -14.08 -8.09 -11.44
N GLY A 256 -13.06 -7.26 -11.14
CA GLY A 256 -12.33 -7.31 -9.87
C GLY A 256 -11.25 -8.37 -9.81
N GLU A 257 -10.88 -8.98 -10.95
CA GLU A 257 -9.83 -9.99 -11.05
C GLU A 257 -8.58 -9.43 -11.72
N TRP A 258 -7.41 -10.01 -11.35
CA TRP A 258 -6.15 -9.70 -11.97
C TRP A 258 -5.97 -10.50 -13.27
N ALA A 259 -5.71 -9.81 -14.37
CA ALA A 259 -5.37 -10.42 -15.64
C ALA A 259 -3.89 -10.20 -15.97
N GLU A 260 -3.12 -11.30 -16.09
CA GLU A 260 -1.73 -11.23 -16.53
C GLU A 260 -1.68 -10.69 -17.96
N GLN A 261 -0.78 -9.75 -18.19
CA GLN A 261 -0.59 -9.15 -19.52
C GLN A 261 0.44 -9.93 -20.32
N PRO A 262 0.14 -10.24 -21.57
CA PRO A 262 1.09 -10.94 -22.43
C PRO A 262 2.35 -10.09 -22.66
N LYS A 263 3.51 -10.73 -22.61
CA LYS A 263 4.75 -10.21 -23.17
C LYS A 263 4.72 -10.48 -24.68
N THR A 264 4.99 -9.47 -25.48
CA THR A 264 4.90 -9.60 -26.95
C THR A 264 6.25 -9.45 -27.62
N GLY A 265 6.45 -10.17 -28.73
CA GLY A 265 7.63 -10.03 -29.57
C GLY A 265 8.93 -10.52 -28.93
N LEU A 266 8.87 -11.46 -28.00
CA LEU A 266 10.07 -12.03 -27.35
C LEU A 266 10.89 -12.84 -28.35
N PRO A 267 12.22 -12.64 -28.47
CA PRO A 267 13.09 -13.47 -29.31
C PRO A 267 13.65 -14.65 -28.50
N ALA A 268 13.82 -15.79 -29.19
CA ALA A 268 14.63 -16.91 -28.71
C ALA A 268 15.26 -17.64 -29.86
N LYS A 269 16.50 -18.15 -29.70
CA LYS A 269 17.22 -18.87 -30.74
C LYS A 269 17.32 -20.36 -30.41
N VAL A 270 16.81 -21.21 -31.32
CA VAL A 270 16.89 -22.67 -31.22
C VAL A 270 17.29 -23.22 -32.55
N ASP A 271 18.32 -24.06 -32.58
CA ASP A 271 18.86 -24.75 -33.80
C ASP A 271 19.12 -23.83 -34.99
N GLY A 272 19.65 -22.63 -34.71
CA GLY A 272 19.95 -21.62 -35.73
C GLY A 272 18.76 -20.76 -36.18
N ILE A 273 17.55 -21.11 -35.78
CA ILE A 273 16.33 -20.32 -36.02
C ILE A 273 16.09 -19.37 -34.89
N THR A 274 15.85 -18.12 -35.20
CA THR A 274 15.35 -17.12 -34.24
C THR A 274 13.83 -17.13 -34.31
N TRP A 275 13.21 -17.51 -33.24
CA TRP A 275 11.76 -17.49 -33.05
C TRP A 275 11.34 -16.18 -32.38
N THR A 276 10.24 -15.59 -32.80
CA THR A 276 9.55 -14.51 -32.14
C THR A 276 8.24 -15.05 -31.57
N PHE A 277 7.93 -14.73 -30.34
CA PHE A 277 6.76 -15.27 -29.67
C PHE A 277 6.14 -14.27 -28.68
N ASP A 278 4.87 -14.44 -28.44
CA ASP A 278 4.16 -13.80 -27.34
C ASP A 278 3.99 -14.81 -26.19
N ALA A 279 4.04 -14.35 -24.95
CA ALA A 279 3.99 -15.23 -23.78
C ALA A 279 3.07 -14.70 -22.68
N VAL A 280 2.30 -15.60 -22.07
CA VAL A 280 1.46 -15.36 -20.92
C VAL A 280 1.29 -16.64 -20.12
N GLY A 281 1.30 -16.59 -18.79
CA GLY A 281 1.12 -17.76 -17.94
C GLY A 281 2.12 -18.88 -18.19
N GLY A 282 3.37 -18.56 -18.50
CA GLY A 282 4.41 -19.55 -18.83
C GLY A 282 4.24 -20.24 -20.19
N LYS A 283 3.25 -19.84 -21.00
CA LYS A 283 2.98 -20.39 -22.33
C LYS A 283 3.41 -19.42 -23.41
N ALA A 284 3.86 -19.96 -24.56
CA ALA A 284 4.30 -19.21 -25.72
C ALA A 284 3.43 -19.49 -26.95
N THR A 285 3.03 -18.40 -27.64
CA THR A 285 2.45 -18.42 -28.99
C THR A 285 3.51 -17.94 -29.98
N LEU A 286 3.94 -18.78 -30.91
CA LEU A 286 4.93 -18.40 -31.95
C LEU A 286 4.29 -17.45 -32.96
N THR A 287 4.89 -16.28 -33.17
CA THR A 287 4.36 -15.24 -34.07
C THR A 287 5.23 -15.01 -35.31
N ALA A 288 6.53 -15.29 -35.23
CA ALA A 288 7.43 -15.21 -36.35
C ALA A 288 8.67 -16.14 -36.20
N TYR A 289 9.39 -16.35 -37.29
CA TYR A 289 10.70 -17.00 -37.28
C TYR A 289 11.64 -16.39 -38.33
N SER A 290 12.94 -16.60 -38.18
CA SER A 290 13.97 -16.15 -39.12
C SER A 290 15.17 -17.11 -39.08
N PRO A 291 15.81 -17.42 -40.22
CA PRO A 291 15.55 -16.87 -41.58
C PRO A 291 14.29 -17.48 -42.21
N LYS A 292 13.59 -16.71 -43.01
CA LYS A 292 12.40 -17.17 -43.76
C LYS A 292 12.74 -18.16 -44.91
N GLU A 293 13.99 -18.16 -45.35
CA GLU A 293 14.54 -19.03 -46.41
C GLU A 293 14.88 -20.45 -45.90
N ALA A 294 14.66 -20.73 -44.63
CA ALA A 294 14.87 -22.06 -44.07
C ALA A 294 13.99 -23.08 -44.80
N THR A 295 14.62 -24.11 -45.37
CA THR A 295 13.92 -25.19 -46.13
C THR A 295 13.23 -26.18 -45.20
N SER A 296 13.63 -26.21 -43.94
CA SER A 296 12.97 -26.97 -42.86
C SER A 296 13.13 -26.27 -41.55
N VAL A 297 12.12 -26.33 -40.73
CA VAL A 297 12.13 -25.84 -39.32
C VAL A 297 11.50 -26.89 -38.42
N THR A 298 12.09 -27.06 -37.24
CA THR A 298 11.48 -27.86 -36.18
C THR A 298 10.86 -26.91 -35.16
N VAL A 299 9.57 -27.01 -34.94
CA VAL A 299 8.89 -26.22 -33.94
C VAL A 299 9.38 -26.67 -32.55
N PRO A 300 10.01 -25.79 -31.77
CA PRO A 300 10.49 -26.17 -30.45
C PRO A 300 9.31 -26.37 -29.48
N SER A 301 9.44 -27.28 -28.52
CA SER A 301 8.46 -27.47 -27.45
C SER A 301 8.57 -26.40 -26.35
N THR A 302 9.76 -25.79 -26.25
CA THR A 302 10.04 -24.73 -25.26
C THR A 302 10.94 -23.67 -25.87
N LEU A 303 10.82 -22.45 -25.36
CA LEU A 303 11.67 -21.31 -25.72
C LEU A 303 12.16 -20.62 -24.44
N THR A 304 13.45 -20.29 -24.40
CA THR A 304 14.03 -19.48 -23.32
C THR A 304 14.28 -18.07 -23.84
N ALA A 305 13.61 -17.08 -23.24
CA ALA A 305 13.81 -15.68 -23.59
C ALA A 305 15.15 -15.14 -23.03
N GLU A 306 15.52 -13.92 -23.44
CA GLU A 306 16.77 -13.26 -22.98
C GLU A 306 16.80 -13.02 -21.48
N ASP A 307 15.64 -12.91 -20.83
CA ASP A 307 15.49 -12.79 -19.37
C ASP A 307 15.73 -14.10 -18.61
N GLY A 308 16.06 -15.19 -19.34
CA GLY A 308 16.29 -16.52 -18.78
C GLY A 308 15.02 -17.32 -18.47
N VAL A 309 13.84 -16.77 -18.71
CA VAL A 309 12.56 -17.47 -18.48
C VAL A 309 12.27 -18.43 -19.63
N THR A 310 11.91 -19.68 -19.30
CA THR A 310 11.53 -20.70 -20.26
C THR A 310 10.02 -20.83 -20.35
N TYR A 311 9.51 -20.75 -21.58
CA TYR A 311 8.08 -20.83 -21.92
C TYR A 311 7.79 -22.12 -22.70
N THR A 312 6.66 -22.76 -22.42
CA THR A 312 6.17 -23.89 -23.19
C THR A 312 5.44 -23.40 -24.42
N VAL A 313 5.85 -23.87 -25.60
CA VAL A 313 5.17 -23.55 -26.87
C VAL A 313 3.85 -24.31 -26.91
N THR A 314 2.75 -23.59 -26.93
CA THR A 314 1.39 -24.15 -26.92
C THR A 314 0.59 -23.78 -28.15
N GLU A 315 1.04 -22.76 -28.92
CA GLU A 315 0.28 -22.23 -30.03
C GLU A 315 1.19 -21.72 -31.15
N LEU A 316 0.70 -21.82 -32.37
CA LEU A 316 1.29 -21.22 -33.57
C LEU A 316 0.38 -20.09 -34.03
N GLY A 317 0.92 -18.87 -34.06
CA GLY A 317 0.18 -17.68 -34.48
C GLY A 317 -0.27 -17.74 -35.94
N ALA A 318 -1.32 -17.01 -36.24
CA ALA A 318 -1.88 -16.97 -37.58
C ALA A 318 -0.85 -16.52 -38.61
N GLY A 319 -0.71 -17.28 -39.68
CA GLY A 319 0.22 -16.98 -40.77
C GLY A 319 1.70 -17.23 -40.48
N LEU A 320 2.06 -17.89 -39.37
CA LEU A 320 3.46 -18.14 -39.00
C LEU A 320 4.28 -18.77 -40.13
N PHE A 321 3.76 -19.81 -40.80
CA PHE A 321 4.36 -20.50 -41.95
C PHE A 321 3.66 -20.18 -43.26
N GLY A 322 2.66 -19.33 -43.25
CA GLY A 322 1.82 -19.01 -44.39
C GLY A 322 2.16 -17.67 -45.03
N TRP A 323 1.47 -17.39 -46.10
CA TRP A 323 1.49 -16.11 -46.76
C TRP A 323 0.64 -15.10 -46.01
N THR A 324 1.18 -13.89 -45.75
CA THR A 324 0.52 -12.81 -44.99
C THR A 324 -0.09 -11.71 -45.88
N GLY A 325 -0.11 -11.92 -47.23
CA GLY A 325 -0.70 -10.97 -48.18
C GLY A 325 -2.23 -11.02 -48.19
N THR A 326 -2.87 -9.97 -48.72
CA THR A 326 -4.30 -9.95 -49.00
C THR A 326 -4.65 -10.86 -50.16
N TRP A 327 -5.59 -11.78 -49.93
CA TRP A 327 -6.18 -12.55 -51.02
C TRP A 327 -6.97 -11.57 -51.91
N ASN A 328 -6.71 -11.60 -53.20
CA ASN A 328 -7.60 -11.06 -54.18
C ASN A 328 -8.09 -12.19 -55.10
N GLU A 329 -9.31 -12.11 -55.54
CA GLU A 329 -10.01 -13.15 -56.27
C GLU A 329 -9.35 -13.54 -57.60
N TYR A 330 -8.32 -12.80 -58.05
CA TYR A 330 -7.66 -12.99 -59.35
C TYR A 330 -6.30 -13.69 -59.29
N ASN A 331 -5.74 -13.91 -58.10
CA ASN A 331 -4.40 -14.54 -57.98
C ASN A 331 -4.49 -15.84 -57.18
N HIS A 332 -5.00 -16.88 -57.80
CA HIS A 332 -5.12 -18.21 -57.21
C HIS A 332 -3.77 -18.98 -57.07
N TYR A 333 -2.70 -18.53 -57.68
CA TYR A 333 -1.39 -19.17 -57.60
C TYR A 333 -0.30 -18.10 -57.68
N ASN A 334 0.27 -17.67 -56.57
CA ASN A 334 1.57 -17.05 -56.58
C ASN A 334 2.58 -18.08 -56.03
N THR A 335 3.23 -18.80 -56.94
CA THR A 335 4.38 -19.65 -56.69
C THR A 335 5.61 -18.77 -56.58
N SER A 336 6.09 -18.52 -55.43
CA SER A 336 7.48 -18.16 -55.17
C SER A 336 7.88 -18.54 -53.75
#